data_588906fd20202a53c3abf76e3cc00e7e
#
_entry.id   588906fd20202a53c3abf76e3cc00e7e
#
_cell.length_a   1.000
_cell.length_b   1.000
_cell.length_c   1.000
_cell.angle_alpha   90.00
_cell.angle_beta   90.00
_cell.angle_gamma   90.00
#
_symmetry.space_group_name_H-M   'P 1'
#
loop_
_entity.id
_entity.type
_entity.pdbx_description
1 polymer ?
#
loop_
_entity_poly.entity_id
_entity_poly.type
_entity_poly.pdbx_seq_one_letter_code
_entity_poly.pdbx_strand_id
1 'polypeptide(L)'
;MHVSESDGPETAEDALAQLMMTVGRRFRARLDGDTVDPSQAALLYTLKCRGAMRLSDIADAMKLDASTVSRHVQQLGDREFIERGPDPVDGRASLIRLTEAGRVGLKFSFEQRRAILAEALADWNDEDREQLRIQLSRLATALGDHA
;
A
#
# COMPACT_ATOMS: atom_id res chain seq x y z
N MET A 1 12.79 32.50 -26.71
CA MET A 1 11.86 31.43 -26.37
C MET A 1 11.59 31.52 -24.89
N HIS A 2 10.48 32.15 -24.50
CA HIS A 2 10.08 32.25 -23.09
C HIS A 2 9.55 30.88 -22.65
N VAL A 3 10.29 30.21 -21.78
CA VAL A 3 9.76 29.12 -20.97
C VAL A 3 8.89 29.80 -19.91
N SER A 4 7.59 29.65 -20.00
CA SER A 4 6.62 30.14 -19.01
C SER A 4 6.91 29.46 -17.67
N GLU A 5 7.31 30.27 -16.70
CA GLU A 5 7.41 29.94 -15.27
C GLU A 5 6.00 29.86 -14.67
N SER A 6 5.23 28.83 -14.98
CA SER A 6 4.08 28.42 -14.15
C SER A 6 3.51 27.08 -14.64
N ASP A 7 4.28 26.03 -14.51
CA ASP A 7 3.79 24.67 -14.79
C ASP A 7 3.65 23.86 -13.49
N GLY A 8 3.24 24.55 -12.43
CA GLY A 8 2.80 23.93 -11.21
C GLY A 8 1.33 23.48 -11.31
N PRO A 9 0.90 22.54 -10.46
CA PRO A 9 -0.50 22.10 -10.45
C PRO A 9 -1.42 23.28 -10.10
N GLU A 10 -2.47 23.47 -10.90
CA GLU A 10 -3.42 24.58 -10.70
C GLU A 10 -4.47 24.27 -9.63
N THR A 11 -4.76 22.99 -9.41
CA THR A 11 -5.76 22.53 -8.43
C THR A 11 -5.15 21.54 -7.44
N ALA A 12 -5.84 21.30 -6.33
CA ALA A 12 -5.45 20.31 -5.34
C ALA A 12 -5.46 18.88 -5.94
N GLU A 13 -6.41 18.61 -6.83
CA GLU A 13 -6.52 17.34 -7.54
C GLU A 13 -5.32 17.09 -8.46
N ASP A 14 -4.91 18.13 -9.21
CA ASP A 14 -3.72 18.05 -10.07
C ASP A 14 -2.46 17.83 -9.24
N ALA A 15 -2.32 18.56 -8.14
CA ALA A 15 -1.20 18.42 -7.22
C ALA A 15 -1.12 17.00 -6.64
N LEU A 16 -2.25 16.44 -6.25
CA LEU A 16 -2.34 15.09 -5.71
C LEU A 16 -1.99 14.04 -6.79
N ALA A 17 -2.52 14.18 -8.00
CA ALA A 17 -2.22 13.28 -9.10
C ALA A 17 -0.72 13.29 -9.45
N GLN A 18 -0.10 14.45 -9.53
CA GLN A 18 1.34 14.59 -9.75
C GLN A 18 2.15 13.99 -8.60
N LEU A 19 1.72 14.21 -7.36
CA LEU A 19 2.36 13.63 -6.18
C LEU A 19 2.35 12.10 -6.24
N MET A 20 1.20 11.49 -6.56
CA MET A 20 1.08 10.03 -6.66
C MET A 20 2.05 9.45 -7.70
N MET A 21 2.16 10.07 -8.87
CA MET A 21 3.11 9.64 -9.90
C MET A 21 4.57 9.80 -9.44
N THR A 22 4.87 10.91 -8.79
CA THR A 22 6.23 11.22 -8.30
C THR A 22 6.65 10.28 -7.18
N VAL A 23 5.77 10.04 -6.20
CA VAL A 23 5.99 9.08 -5.11
C VAL A 23 6.18 7.67 -5.68
N GLY A 24 5.34 7.26 -6.62
CA GLY A 24 5.47 5.96 -7.28
C GLY A 24 6.82 5.77 -7.98
N ARG A 25 7.30 6.77 -8.72
CA ARG A 25 8.63 6.73 -9.34
C ARG A 25 9.75 6.67 -8.29
N ARG A 26 9.64 7.47 -7.23
CA ARG A 26 10.66 7.53 -6.17
C ARG A 26 10.77 6.20 -5.43
N PHE A 27 9.65 5.57 -5.13
CA PHE A 27 9.63 4.26 -4.51
C PHE A 27 10.26 3.20 -5.42
N ARG A 28 9.90 3.15 -6.70
CA ARG A 28 10.52 2.21 -7.65
C ARG A 28 12.03 2.40 -7.79
N ALA A 29 12.51 3.63 -7.69
CA ALA A 29 13.94 3.94 -7.83
C ALA A 29 14.78 3.64 -6.57
N ARG A 30 14.16 3.67 -5.38
CA ARG A 30 14.88 3.62 -4.10
C ARG A 30 14.55 2.42 -3.22
N LEU A 31 13.42 1.74 -3.46
CA LEU A 31 13.09 0.53 -2.73
C LEU A 31 13.80 -0.66 -3.36
N ASP A 32 14.40 -1.48 -2.51
CA ASP A 32 15.06 -2.72 -2.94
C ASP A 32 14.08 -3.88 -3.11
N GLY A 33 14.57 -5.02 -3.60
CA GLY A 33 13.77 -6.22 -3.86
C GLY A 33 13.22 -6.90 -2.60
N ASP A 34 13.66 -6.51 -1.41
CA ASP A 34 13.15 -7.04 -0.14
C ASP A 34 11.85 -6.38 0.30
N THR A 35 11.52 -5.21 -0.24
CA THR A 35 10.21 -4.60 -0.04
C THR A 35 9.14 -5.28 -0.90
N VAL A 36 7.91 -5.28 -0.39
CA VAL A 36 6.75 -5.71 -1.18
C VAL A 36 6.20 -4.53 -1.98
N ASP A 37 5.66 -4.81 -3.17
CA ASP A 37 4.99 -3.77 -3.95
C ASP A 37 3.72 -3.25 -3.23
N PRO A 38 3.15 -2.10 -3.66
CA PRO A 38 1.99 -1.53 -2.99
C PRO A 38 0.77 -2.46 -2.94
N SER A 39 0.51 -3.24 -3.99
CA SER A 39 -0.61 -4.18 -4.01
C SER A 39 -0.40 -5.36 -3.07
N GLN A 40 0.81 -5.89 -3.01
CA GLN A 40 1.19 -6.93 -2.05
C GLN A 40 1.14 -6.41 -0.61
N ALA A 41 1.61 -5.17 -0.36
CA ALA A 41 1.51 -4.54 0.95
C ALA A 41 0.04 -4.37 1.38
N ALA A 42 -0.84 -3.96 0.47
CA ALA A 42 -2.28 -3.86 0.74
C ALA A 42 -2.90 -5.22 1.07
N LEU A 43 -2.50 -6.30 0.38
CA LEU A 43 -2.95 -7.65 0.68
C LEU A 43 -2.52 -8.10 2.08
N LEU A 44 -1.24 -7.95 2.41
CA LEU A 44 -0.72 -8.28 3.74
C LEU A 44 -1.39 -7.45 4.85
N TYR A 45 -1.64 -6.17 4.58
CA TYR A 45 -2.35 -5.29 5.51
C TYR A 45 -3.81 -5.72 5.72
N THR A 46 -4.49 -6.12 4.66
CA THR A 46 -5.86 -6.65 4.73
C THR A 46 -5.92 -7.91 5.61
N LEU A 47 -4.98 -8.85 5.42
CA LEU A 47 -4.86 -10.04 6.26
C LEU A 47 -4.51 -9.69 7.72
N LYS A 48 -3.67 -8.68 7.93
CA LYS A 48 -3.35 -8.19 9.27
C LYS A 48 -4.58 -7.67 10.02
N CYS A 49 -5.45 -6.94 9.31
CA CYS A 49 -6.63 -6.31 9.91
C CYS A 49 -7.81 -7.27 10.08
N ARG A 50 -8.03 -8.16 9.10
CA ARG A 50 -9.21 -9.03 9.03
C ARG A 50 -8.95 -10.48 9.47
N GLY A 51 -7.69 -10.86 9.63
CA GLY A 51 -7.31 -12.24 9.91
C GLY A 51 -7.24 -13.11 8.66
N ALA A 52 -7.34 -14.42 8.85
CA ALA A 52 -7.32 -15.39 7.75
C ALA A 52 -8.54 -15.23 6.83
N MET A 53 -8.31 -15.27 5.51
CA MET A 53 -9.36 -15.06 4.51
C MET A 53 -9.24 -16.07 3.37
N ARG A 54 -10.36 -16.34 2.70
CA ARG A 54 -10.36 -17.08 1.43
C ARG A 54 -9.85 -16.16 0.30
N LEU A 55 -9.29 -16.76 -0.75
CA LEU A 55 -8.79 -16.00 -1.91
C LEU A 55 -9.88 -15.12 -2.54
N SER A 56 -11.12 -15.63 -2.65
CA SER A 56 -12.26 -14.87 -3.17
C SER A 56 -12.59 -13.65 -2.30
N ASP A 57 -12.53 -13.80 -0.98
CA ASP A 57 -12.81 -12.69 -0.06
C ASP A 57 -11.73 -11.62 -0.11
N ILE A 58 -10.46 -12.02 -0.33
CA ILE A 58 -9.36 -11.08 -0.56
C ILE A 58 -9.59 -10.30 -1.86
N ALA A 59 -9.95 -11.00 -2.94
CA ALA A 59 -10.24 -10.38 -4.24
C ALA A 59 -11.36 -9.34 -4.13
N ASP A 60 -12.45 -9.67 -3.45
CA ASP A 60 -13.57 -8.78 -3.22
C ASP A 60 -13.17 -7.56 -2.36
N ALA A 61 -12.43 -7.80 -1.28
CA ALA A 61 -11.97 -6.74 -0.38
C ALA A 61 -11.01 -5.75 -1.06
N MET A 62 -10.16 -6.25 -1.96
CA MET A 62 -9.19 -5.44 -2.69
C MET A 62 -9.72 -4.90 -4.03
N LYS A 63 -10.92 -5.30 -4.43
CA LYS A 63 -11.51 -4.97 -5.75
C LYS A 63 -10.58 -5.32 -6.92
N LEU A 64 -9.94 -6.48 -6.80
CA LEU A 64 -9.07 -7.05 -7.83
C LEU A 64 -9.68 -8.34 -8.38
N ASP A 65 -9.28 -8.70 -9.59
CA ASP A 65 -9.66 -9.99 -10.16
C ASP A 65 -8.93 -11.15 -9.45
N ALA A 66 -9.56 -12.33 -9.46
CA ALA A 66 -9.03 -13.50 -8.77
C ALA A 66 -7.66 -13.95 -9.29
N SER A 67 -7.37 -13.76 -10.57
CA SER A 67 -6.07 -14.14 -11.16
C SER A 67 -4.94 -13.24 -10.67
N THR A 68 -5.18 -11.95 -10.52
CA THR A 68 -4.23 -10.99 -9.95
C THR A 68 -3.94 -11.32 -8.48
N VAL A 69 -4.99 -11.57 -7.68
CA VAL A 69 -4.83 -11.96 -6.27
C VAL A 69 -4.10 -13.28 -6.16
N SER A 70 -4.43 -14.27 -7.00
CA SER A 70 -3.75 -15.57 -7.01
C SER A 70 -2.26 -15.44 -7.27
N ARG A 71 -1.87 -14.56 -8.19
CA ARG A 71 -0.45 -14.26 -8.47
C ARG A 71 0.25 -13.61 -7.28
N HIS A 72 -0.38 -12.63 -6.65
CA HIS A 72 0.19 -12.01 -5.44
C HIS A 72 0.31 -13.01 -4.29
N VAL A 73 -0.70 -13.86 -4.09
CA VAL A 73 -0.67 -14.92 -3.09
C VAL A 73 0.47 -15.92 -3.37
N GLN A 74 0.68 -16.30 -4.63
CA GLN A 74 1.79 -17.16 -5.00
C GLN A 74 3.15 -16.52 -4.67
N GLN A 75 3.36 -15.29 -5.08
CA GLN A 75 4.62 -14.56 -4.85
C GLN A 75 4.89 -14.34 -3.35
N LEU A 76 3.87 -14.00 -2.58
CA LEU A 76 3.99 -13.83 -1.13
C LEU A 76 4.18 -15.16 -0.40
N GLY A 77 3.59 -16.24 -0.91
CA GLY A 77 3.81 -17.60 -0.42
C GLY A 77 5.24 -18.07 -0.63
N ASP A 78 5.84 -17.79 -1.80
CA ASP A 78 7.24 -18.09 -2.11
C ASP A 78 8.22 -17.36 -1.16
N ARG A 79 7.81 -16.22 -0.63
CA ARG A 79 8.54 -15.46 0.40
C ARG A 79 8.20 -15.87 1.83
N GLU A 80 7.34 -16.84 2.01
CA GLU A 80 6.85 -17.28 3.34
C GLU A 80 6.13 -16.18 4.14
N PHE A 81 5.65 -15.13 3.49
CA PHE A 81 4.92 -14.03 4.12
C PHE A 81 3.47 -14.39 4.42
N ILE A 82 2.95 -15.35 3.70
CA ILE A 82 1.63 -15.95 3.90
C ILE A 82 1.73 -17.46 3.87
N GLU A 83 0.77 -18.11 4.48
CA GLU A 83 0.60 -19.56 4.43
C GLU A 83 -0.85 -19.91 4.07
N ARG A 84 -1.05 -21.10 3.50
CA ARG A 84 -2.35 -21.66 3.21
C ARG A 84 -2.65 -22.76 4.23
N GLY A 85 -3.87 -22.75 4.74
CA GLY A 85 -4.36 -23.78 5.62
C GLY A 85 -5.80 -24.12 5.32
N PRO A 86 -6.32 -25.23 5.88
CA PRO A 86 -7.72 -25.61 5.69
C PRO A 86 -8.63 -24.59 6.35
N ASP A 87 -9.79 -24.34 5.72
CA ASP A 87 -10.89 -23.62 6.35
C ASP A 87 -11.55 -24.54 7.39
N PRO A 88 -11.60 -24.16 8.68
CA PRO A 88 -12.20 -25.00 9.71
C PRO A 88 -13.72 -25.16 9.55
N VAL A 89 -14.39 -24.31 8.79
CA VAL A 89 -15.84 -24.38 8.51
C VAL A 89 -16.13 -25.21 7.27
N ASP A 90 -15.30 -25.08 6.22
CA ASP A 90 -15.39 -25.86 4.99
C ASP A 90 -14.00 -26.38 4.61
N GLY A 91 -13.73 -27.64 4.93
CA GLY A 91 -12.44 -28.29 4.67
C GLY A 91 -12.06 -28.40 3.19
N ARG A 92 -12.97 -28.08 2.25
CA ARG A 92 -12.69 -28.02 0.80
C ARG A 92 -12.06 -26.68 0.38
N ALA A 93 -12.22 -25.62 1.19
CA ALA A 93 -11.66 -24.30 0.95
C ALA A 93 -10.34 -24.13 1.70
N SER A 94 -9.50 -23.24 1.19
CA SER A 94 -8.25 -22.83 1.84
C SER A 94 -8.38 -21.41 2.39
N LEU A 95 -7.86 -21.22 3.59
CA LEU A 95 -7.63 -19.90 4.17
C LEU A 95 -6.18 -19.48 3.97
N ILE A 96 -6.01 -18.21 3.64
CA ILE A 96 -4.71 -17.54 3.52
C ILE A 96 -4.49 -16.76 4.79
N ARG A 97 -3.34 -16.96 5.42
CA ARG A 97 -2.96 -16.35 6.70
C ARG A 97 -1.67 -15.57 6.56
N LEU A 98 -1.59 -14.46 7.27
CA LEU A 98 -0.36 -13.71 7.44
C LEU A 98 0.56 -14.46 8.42
N THR A 99 1.81 -14.72 8.03
CA THR A 99 2.83 -15.29 8.90
C THR A 99 3.52 -14.20 9.74
N GLU A 100 4.33 -14.61 10.70
CA GLU A 100 5.19 -13.66 11.43
C GLU A 100 6.23 -13.02 10.48
N ALA A 101 6.82 -13.77 9.56
CA ALA A 101 7.68 -13.23 8.52
C ALA A 101 6.96 -12.18 7.65
N GLY A 102 5.68 -12.41 7.33
CA GLY A 102 4.84 -11.46 6.61
C GLY A 102 4.57 -10.17 7.40
N ARG A 103 4.37 -10.26 8.71
CA ARG A 103 4.23 -9.08 9.58
C ARG A 103 5.51 -8.23 9.60
N VAL A 104 6.64 -8.88 9.73
CA VAL A 104 7.97 -8.23 9.71
C VAL A 104 8.22 -7.59 8.34
N GLY A 105 7.97 -8.32 7.24
CA GLY A 105 8.15 -7.81 5.88
C GLY A 105 7.23 -6.62 5.56
N LEU A 106 5.99 -6.66 6.02
CA LEU A 106 5.05 -5.55 5.89
C LEU A 106 5.54 -4.31 6.65
N LYS A 107 5.95 -4.48 7.90
CA LYS A 107 6.52 -3.40 8.73
C LYS A 107 7.76 -2.80 8.07
N PHE A 108 8.70 -3.62 7.64
CA PHE A 108 9.89 -3.18 6.91
C PHE A 108 9.54 -2.34 5.67
N SER A 109 8.59 -2.82 4.86
CA SER A 109 8.15 -2.12 3.66
C SER A 109 7.52 -0.76 3.94
N PHE A 110 6.77 -0.64 5.04
CA PHE A 110 6.24 0.66 5.49
C PHE A 110 7.34 1.60 5.99
N GLU A 111 8.29 1.08 6.75
CA GLU A 111 9.41 1.88 7.29
C GLU A 111 10.29 2.43 6.16
N GLN A 112 10.57 1.64 5.13
CA GLN A 112 11.33 2.07 3.96
C GLN A 112 10.61 3.21 3.21
N ARG A 113 9.31 3.07 2.96
CA ARG A 113 8.50 4.12 2.32
C ARG A 113 8.42 5.38 3.18
N ARG A 114 8.23 5.20 4.48
CA ARG A 114 8.20 6.30 5.45
C ARG A 114 9.52 7.07 5.48
N ALA A 115 10.66 6.40 5.43
CA ALA A 115 11.97 7.04 5.41
C ALA A 115 12.15 7.94 4.19
N ILE A 116 11.73 7.47 2.99
CA ILE A 116 11.78 8.26 1.76
C ILE A 116 10.91 9.51 1.85
N LEU A 117 9.71 9.40 2.43
CA LEU A 117 8.80 10.54 2.62
C LEU A 117 9.30 11.50 3.71
N ALA A 118 9.87 10.97 4.78
CA ALA A 118 10.45 11.78 5.85
C ALA A 118 11.62 12.64 5.34
N GLU A 119 12.45 12.09 4.46
CA GLU A 119 13.53 12.83 3.80
C GLU A 119 12.98 14.01 2.96
N ALA A 120 11.89 13.77 2.22
CA ALA A 120 11.24 14.83 1.43
C ALA A 120 10.62 15.95 2.28
N LEU A 121 10.27 15.65 3.52
CA LEU A 121 9.68 16.59 4.47
C LEU A 121 10.72 17.17 5.45
N ALA A 122 12.02 16.87 5.29
CA ALA A 122 13.04 17.21 6.28
C ALA A 122 13.11 18.71 6.61
N ASP A 123 12.96 19.56 5.59
CA ASP A 123 13.04 21.01 5.71
C ASP A 123 11.71 21.70 6.08
N TRP A 124 10.63 20.89 6.25
CA TRP A 124 9.33 21.42 6.64
C TRP A 124 9.29 21.66 8.15
N ASN A 125 8.69 22.76 8.59
CA ASN A 125 8.44 23.01 10.00
C ASN A 125 7.32 22.12 10.55
N ASP A 126 7.17 22.07 11.86
CA ASP A 126 6.20 21.18 12.52
C ASP A 126 4.75 21.58 12.23
N GLU A 127 4.46 22.86 12.05
CA GLU A 127 3.10 23.35 11.73
C GLU A 127 2.67 22.88 10.34
N ASP A 128 3.51 23.05 9.33
CA ASP A 128 3.23 22.61 7.96
C ASP A 128 3.08 21.08 7.88
N ARG A 129 3.91 20.33 8.60
CA ARG A 129 3.79 18.86 8.70
C ARG A 129 2.48 18.44 9.32
N GLU A 130 2.04 19.12 10.39
CA GLU A 130 0.78 18.81 11.06
C GLU A 130 -0.43 19.17 10.18
N GLN A 131 -0.38 20.30 9.46
CA GLN A 131 -1.41 20.66 8.49
C GLN A 131 -1.50 19.61 7.36
N LEU A 132 -0.38 19.19 6.81
CA LEU A 132 -0.35 18.14 5.80
C LEU A 132 -0.96 16.83 6.33
N ARG A 133 -0.60 16.42 7.54
CA ARG A 133 -1.16 15.22 8.18
C ARG A 133 -2.68 15.28 8.29
N ILE A 134 -3.22 16.42 8.74
CA ILE A 134 -4.66 16.63 8.89
C ILE A 134 -5.35 16.54 7.54
N GLN A 135 -4.85 17.21 6.52
CA GLN A 135 -5.47 17.23 5.19
C GLN A 135 -5.42 15.85 4.51
N LEU A 136 -4.30 15.15 4.61
CA LEU A 136 -4.19 13.78 4.10
C LEU A 136 -5.13 12.81 4.82
N SER A 137 -5.30 12.95 6.14
CA SER A 137 -6.24 12.13 6.91
C SER A 137 -7.69 12.36 6.49
N ARG A 138 -8.08 13.61 6.25
CA ARG A 138 -9.42 13.96 5.73
C ARG A 138 -9.65 13.34 4.34
N LEU A 139 -8.67 13.45 3.46
CA LEU A 139 -8.76 12.89 2.12
C LEU A 139 -8.87 11.37 2.16
N ALA A 140 -8.06 10.71 2.99
CA ALA A 140 -8.09 9.26 3.15
C ALA A 140 -9.46 8.78 3.64
N THR A 141 -10.06 9.48 4.61
CA THR A 141 -11.42 9.18 5.09
C THR A 141 -12.45 9.33 3.97
N ALA A 142 -12.41 10.43 3.22
CA ALA A 142 -13.35 10.66 2.11
C ALA A 142 -13.23 9.58 1.01
N LEU A 143 -12.03 9.10 0.73
CA LEU A 143 -11.82 8.00 -0.23
C LEU A 143 -12.26 6.64 0.33
N GLY A 144 -12.15 6.43 1.64
CA GLY A 144 -12.57 5.18 2.31
C GLY A 144 -14.09 5.04 2.43
N ASP A 145 -14.83 6.13 2.59
CA ASP A 145 -16.29 6.11 2.77
C ASP A 145 -17.05 5.74 1.48
N HIS A 146 -16.37 5.68 0.34
CA HIS A 146 -16.95 5.31 -0.96
C HIS A 146 -16.52 3.91 -1.46
N ALA A 147 -15.86 3.13 -0.60
CA ALA A 147 -15.33 1.80 -0.96
C ALA A 147 -16.27 0.65 -0.54
#